data_0e59ed5dfa791c7ce7738f35544acae0
#
_entry.id   0e59ed5dfa791c7ce7738f35544acae0
#
_cell.length_a   1.000
_cell.length_b   1.000
_cell.length_c   1.000
_cell.angle_alpha   90.00
_cell.angle_beta   90.00
_cell.angle_gamma   90.00
#
_symmetry.space_group_name_H-M   'P 1'
#
loop_
_entity.id
_entity.type
_entity.pdbx_description
1 polymer ?
#
loop_
_entity_poly.entity_id
_entity_poly.type
_entity_poly.pdbx_seq_one_letter_code
_entity_poly.pdbx_strand_id
1 'polypeptide(L)'
;EICACLVGSEMCIRDSYGTAFFKKADMEAYFTMLEEAKKRDHVKLGKELKLFALLNEGKGFPFFLPNGMVVKNALIDYWRKIHRREGYVEVSTPIMLSRSLWETSGHWDHYLDGMFVMGDPNDETKECFALRPMTCPFQYQVFLNRARSYRDLPMRLTETSTLFRNEDSGEMHGLIRVRQFTISEGHYILRPDQLEEEFKGCL
;
A
#
# COMPACT_ATOMS: atom_id res chain seq x y z
N GLU A 1 -37.57 -2.97 -11.90
CA GLU A 1 -38.89 -2.36 -11.60
C GLU A 1 -38.69 -0.86 -11.46
N ILE A 2 -39.28 -0.11 -12.37
CA ILE A 2 -39.35 1.37 -12.30
C ILE A 2 -40.53 1.66 -11.37
N CYS A 3 -40.28 2.13 -10.18
CA CYS A 3 -41.32 2.62 -9.29
C CYS A 3 -41.42 4.12 -9.43
N ALA A 4 -42.40 4.59 -10.19
CA ALA A 4 -42.77 6.01 -10.26
C ALA A 4 -43.68 6.33 -9.06
N CYS A 5 -43.12 6.83 -7.98
CA CYS A 5 -43.90 7.46 -6.90
C CYS A 5 -44.08 8.92 -7.20
N LEU A 6 -45.20 9.23 -7.83
CA LEU A 6 -45.76 10.58 -7.95
C LEU A 6 -46.82 10.74 -6.85
N VAL A 7 -46.44 11.21 -5.67
CA VAL A 7 -47.30 12.03 -4.80
C VAL A 7 -46.45 12.60 -3.65
N GLY A 8 -46.39 13.91 -3.52
CA GLY A 8 -45.83 14.60 -2.38
C GLY A 8 -44.36 14.99 -2.54
N SER A 9 -43.98 16.04 -1.90
CA SER A 9 -42.76 16.85 -1.98
C SER A 9 -41.41 16.18 -1.72
N GLU A 10 -41.29 14.87 -1.81
CA GLU A 10 -40.03 14.14 -1.74
C GLU A 10 -39.88 13.23 -2.98
N MET A 11 -38.93 13.59 -3.83
CA MET A 11 -38.55 12.77 -4.98
C MET A 11 -37.66 11.63 -4.48
N CYS A 12 -38.21 10.42 -4.40
CA CYS A 12 -37.41 9.21 -4.20
C CYS A 12 -36.66 8.88 -5.49
N ILE A 13 -35.38 9.22 -5.55
CA ILE A 13 -34.49 8.77 -6.62
C ILE A 13 -34.06 7.34 -6.27
N ARG A 14 -34.40 6.38 -7.12
CA ARG A 14 -33.92 5.01 -7.03
C ARG A 14 -33.00 4.75 -8.20
N ASP A 15 -31.70 4.67 -7.92
CA ASP A 15 -30.70 4.29 -8.93
C ASP A 15 -30.61 2.77 -9.02
N SER A 16 -30.63 2.25 -10.24
CA SER A 16 -30.40 0.84 -10.53
C SER A 16 -29.10 0.70 -11.29
N TYR A 17 -28.15 -0.03 -10.74
CA TYR A 17 -26.88 -0.35 -11.39
C TYR A 17 -26.98 -1.74 -12.00
N GLY A 18 -26.50 -1.90 -13.22
CA GLY A 18 -26.50 -3.18 -13.91
C GLY A 18 -25.39 -3.28 -14.95
N THR A 19 -25.09 -4.50 -15.35
CA THR A 19 -24.15 -4.79 -16.44
C THR A 19 -24.93 -5.38 -17.61
N ALA A 20 -24.72 -4.86 -18.82
CA ALA A 20 -25.35 -5.35 -20.04
C ALA A 20 -24.35 -6.16 -20.88
N PHE A 21 -24.86 -7.18 -21.58
CA PHE A 21 -24.06 -8.05 -22.43
C PHE A 21 -24.70 -8.17 -23.81
N PHE A 22 -23.88 -8.27 -24.87
CA PHE A 22 -24.36 -8.48 -26.23
C PHE A 22 -24.78 -9.94 -26.50
N LYS A 23 -24.22 -10.89 -25.74
CA LYS A 23 -24.51 -12.33 -25.91
C LYS A 23 -24.82 -12.96 -24.55
N LYS A 24 -25.77 -13.90 -24.56
CA LYS A 24 -26.14 -14.66 -23.36
C LYS A 24 -24.96 -15.45 -22.79
N ALA A 25 -24.09 -16.00 -23.64
CA ALA A 25 -22.90 -16.73 -23.21
C ALA A 25 -21.93 -15.85 -22.40
N ASP A 26 -21.76 -14.57 -22.78
CA ASP A 26 -20.90 -13.64 -22.06
C ASP A 26 -21.49 -13.31 -20.67
N MET A 27 -22.80 -13.21 -20.58
CA MET A 27 -23.51 -13.04 -19.31
C MET A 27 -23.33 -14.24 -18.39
N GLU A 28 -23.47 -15.46 -18.91
CA GLU A 28 -23.28 -16.70 -18.15
C GLU A 28 -21.83 -16.84 -17.66
N ALA A 29 -20.85 -16.53 -18.51
CA ALA A 29 -19.44 -16.52 -18.13
C ALA A 29 -19.17 -15.48 -17.04
N TYR A 30 -19.74 -14.30 -17.13
CA TYR A 30 -19.62 -13.26 -16.09
C TYR A 30 -20.21 -13.68 -14.75
N PHE A 31 -21.39 -14.29 -14.73
CA PHE A 31 -21.97 -14.81 -13.48
C PHE A 31 -21.13 -15.93 -12.88
N THR A 32 -20.60 -16.82 -13.72
CA THR A 32 -19.67 -17.87 -13.26
C THR A 32 -18.41 -17.24 -12.64
N MET A 33 -17.84 -16.23 -13.28
CA MET A 33 -16.70 -15.49 -12.74
C MET A 33 -17.02 -14.83 -11.40
N LEU A 34 -18.21 -14.22 -11.24
CA LEU A 34 -18.63 -13.62 -9.98
C LEU A 34 -18.78 -14.65 -8.85
N GLU A 35 -19.35 -15.81 -9.15
CA GLU A 35 -19.48 -16.89 -8.15
C GLU A 35 -18.10 -17.42 -7.73
N GLU A 36 -17.18 -17.60 -8.67
CA GLU A 36 -15.79 -17.97 -8.36
C GLU A 36 -15.05 -16.88 -7.58
N ALA A 37 -15.30 -15.60 -7.88
CA ALA A 37 -14.73 -14.49 -7.12
C ALA A 37 -15.22 -14.49 -5.65
N LYS A 38 -16.51 -14.73 -5.41
CA LYS A 38 -17.07 -14.85 -4.05
C LYS A 38 -16.42 -15.98 -3.24
N LYS A 39 -16.06 -17.09 -3.88
CA LYS A 39 -15.38 -18.22 -3.19
C LYS A 39 -13.96 -17.84 -2.78
N ARG A 40 -13.31 -16.91 -3.49
CA ARG A 40 -11.94 -16.44 -3.27
C ARG A 40 -11.86 -15.11 -2.53
N ASP A 41 -12.98 -14.63 -1.98
CA ASP A 41 -13.00 -13.41 -1.19
C ASP A 41 -12.03 -13.50 -0.01
N HIS A 42 -11.07 -12.56 0.05
CA HIS A 42 -10.00 -12.60 1.03
C HIS A 42 -10.48 -12.35 2.46
N VAL A 43 -11.56 -11.59 2.66
CA VAL A 43 -12.12 -11.34 4.00
C VAL A 43 -12.78 -12.61 4.53
N LYS A 44 -13.55 -13.31 3.66
CA LYS A 44 -14.15 -14.59 3.97
C LYS A 44 -13.10 -15.64 4.31
N LEU A 45 -12.14 -15.85 3.41
CA LEU A 45 -11.05 -16.82 3.62
C LEU A 45 -10.18 -16.44 4.81
N GLY A 46 -9.90 -15.16 5.02
CA GLY A 46 -9.15 -14.66 6.16
C GLY A 46 -9.79 -15.02 7.50
N LYS A 47 -11.12 -14.91 7.57
CA LYS A 47 -11.90 -15.31 8.76
C LYS A 47 -11.94 -16.83 8.94
N GLU A 48 -12.27 -17.58 7.88
CA GLU A 48 -12.37 -19.05 7.92
C GLU A 48 -11.05 -19.72 8.31
N LEU A 49 -9.94 -19.25 7.71
CA LEU A 49 -8.61 -19.79 7.94
C LEU A 49 -7.87 -19.12 9.12
N LYS A 50 -8.50 -18.17 9.80
CA LYS A 50 -7.91 -17.41 10.92
C LYS A 50 -6.58 -16.75 10.55
N LEU A 51 -6.56 -16.05 9.41
CA LEU A 51 -5.34 -15.39 8.90
C LEU A 51 -5.14 -14.03 9.52
N PHE A 52 -6.21 -13.25 9.64
CA PHE A 52 -6.16 -11.89 10.21
C PHE A 52 -7.50 -11.51 10.85
N ALA A 53 -7.47 -10.47 11.67
CA ALA A 53 -8.64 -9.86 12.27
C ALA A 53 -8.65 -8.35 12.01
N LEU A 54 -9.85 -7.81 11.79
CA LEU A 54 -10.12 -6.38 11.71
C LEU A 54 -10.97 -6.01 12.92
N LEU A 55 -10.38 -5.26 13.86
CA LEU A 55 -11.02 -4.93 15.13
C LEU A 55 -11.55 -3.49 15.09
N ASN A 56 -12.58 -3.21 15.89
CA ASN A 56 -13.17 -1.87 15.99
C ASN A 56 -12.22 -0.86 16.60
N GLU A 57 -11.34 -1.30 17.48
CA GLU A 57 -10.31 -0.50 18.17
C GLU A 57 -9.20 -0.04 17.22
N GLY A 58 -9.06 -0.70 16.07
CA GLY A 58 -8.03 -0.42 15.08
C GLY A 58 -8.57 -0.48 13.65
N LYS A 59 -9.55 0.34 13.31
CA LYS A 59 -10.09 0.40 11.95
C LYS A 59 -9.00 0.76 10.95
N GLY A 60 -8.79 -0.13 9.97
CA GLY A 60 -7.73 0.03 8.97
C GLY A 60 -6.35 -0.49 9.44
N PHE A 61 -6.25 -1.05 10.63
CA PHE A 61 -5.03 -1.68 11.16
C PHE A 61 -5.25 -3.18 11.32
N PRO A 62 -4.88 -4.01 10.32
CA PRO A 62 -5.11 -5.44 10.37
C PRO A 62 -4.20 -6.14 11.38
N PHE A 63 -4.78 -7.02 12.17
CA PHE A 63 -4.06 -7.89 13.10
C PHE A 63 -3.78 -9.23 12.41
N PHE A 64 -2.53 -9.52 12.08
CA PHE A 64 -2.16 -10.82 11.54
C PHE A 64 -2.13 -11.87 12.65
N LEU A 65 -2.93 -12.91 12.49
CA LEU A 65 -3.00 -14.04 13.41
C LEU A 65 -1.90 -15.07 13.09
N PRO A 66 -1.66 -16.08 13.95
CA PRO A 66 -0.57 -17.05 13.73
C PRO A 66 -0.56 -17.70 12.34
N ASN A 67 -1.71 -18.13 11.84
CA ASN A 67 -1.80 -18.70 10.48
C ASN A 67 -1.46 -17.68 9.39
N GLY A 68 -1.91 -16.43 9.56
CA GLY A 68 -1.59 -15.34 8.66
C GLY A 68 -0.10 -15.00 8.65
N MET A 69 0.57 -15.10 9.81
CA MET A 69 2.01 -14.90 9.92
C MET A 69 2.82 -15.98 9.20
N VAL A 70 2.34 -17.22 9.15
CA VAL A 70 2.99 -18.27 8.34
C VAL A 70 3.01 -17.87 6.86
N VAL A 71 1.87 -17.43 6.32
CA VAL A 71 1.75 -17.00 4.93
C VAL A 71 2.61 -15.75 4.67
N LYS A 72 2.50 -14.74 5.56
CA LYS A 72 3.27 -13.50 5.44
C LYS A 72 4.77 -13.75 5.44
N ASN A 73 5.27 -14.56 6.36
CA ASN A 73 6.69 -14.87 6.46
C ASN A 73 7.18 -15.66 5.24
N ALA A 74 6.40 -16.62 4.74
CA ALA A 74 6.75 -17.35 3.53
C ALA A 74 6.92 -16.43 2.30
N LEU A 75 6.05 -15.43 2.16
CA LEU A 75 6.17 -14.42 1.10
C LEU A 75 7.40 -13.53 1.28
N ILE A 76 7.67 -13.07 2.52
CA ILE A 76 8.84 -12.25 2.83
C ILE A 76 10.14 -13.02 2.57
N ASP A 77 10.22 -14.28 3.00
CA ASP A 77 11.41 -15.11 2.82
C ASP A 77 11.66 -15.40 1.33
N TYR A 78 10.59 -15.64 0.55
CA TYR A 78 10.69 -15.80 -0.89
C TYR A 78 11.21 -14.53 -1.57
N TRP A 79 10.68 -13.36 -1.18
CA TRP A 79 11.14 -12.05 -1.65
C TRP A 79 12.63 -11.82 -1.33
N ARG A 80 13.02 -12.02 -0.08
CA ARG A 80 14.42 -11.90 0.36
C ARG A 80 15.36 -12.81 -0.42
N LYS A 81 14.92 -14.05 -0.70
CA LYS A 81 15.72 -15.02 -1.47
C LYS A 81 15.98 -14.50 -2.88
N ILE A 82 14.94 -13.97 -3.56
CA ILE A 82 15.08 -13.41 -4.90
C ILE A 82 16.00 -12.19 -4.86
N HIS A 83 15.75 -11.24 -3.99
CA HIS A 83 16.51 -10.01 -3.91
C HIS A 83 18.00 -10.24 -3.61
N ARG A 84 18.32 -11.16 -2.73
CA ARG A 84 19.72 -11.55 -2.50
C ARG A 84 20.39 -12.13 -3.74
N ARG A 85 19.66 -12.95 -4.49
CA ARG A 85 20.16 -13.52 -5.75
C ARG A 85 20.45 -12.44 -6.78
N GLU A 86 19.57 -11.42 -6.86
CA GLU A 86 19.70 -10.31 -7.79
C GLU A 86 20.63 -9.17 -7.28
N GLY A 87 21.35 -9.40 -6.19
CA GLY A 87 22.36 -8.48 -5.68
C GLY A 87 21.82 -7.27 -4.92
N TYR A 88 20.59 -7.32 -4.41
CA TYR A 88 20.08 -6.27 -3.53
C TYR A 88 20.65 -6.38 -2.13
N VAL A 89 20.91 -5.23 -1.52
CA VAL A 89 21.34 -5.10 -0.12
C VAL A 89 20.12 -4.70 0.73
N GLU A 90 19.78 -5.54 1.70
CA GLU A 90 18.66 -5.30 2.62
C GLU A 90 19.03 -4.22 3.64
N VAL A 91 18.16 -3.26 3.81
CA VAL A 91 18.25 -2.19 4.82
C VAL A 91 17.00 -2.22 5.70
N SER A 92 17.09 -1.55 6.84
CA SER A 92 15.94 -1.29 7.71
C SER A 92 15.99 0.16 8.15
N THR A 93 14.91 0.88 7.88
CA THR A 93 14.81 2.31 8.17
C THR A 93 13.73 2.58 9.21
N PRO A 94 13.79 3.72 9.94
CA PRO A 94 12.76 4.08 10.91
C PRO A 94 11.36 4.17 10.29
N ILE A 95 10.32 4.02 11.09
CA ILE A 95 8.93 4.19 10.65
C ILE A 95 8.42 5.63 10.78
N MET A 96 9.16 6.47 11.50
CA MET A 96 8.78 7.83 11.84
C MET A 96 10.00 8.74 11.76
N LEU A 97 9.87 9.87 11.08
CA LEU A 97 10.90 10.90 11.00
C LEU A 97 10.28 12.29 11.10
N SER A 98 11.16 13.29 11.29
CA SER A 98 10.80 14.68 11.45
C SER A 98 10.22 15.29 10.17
N ARG A 99 9.46 16.36 10.34
CA ARG A 99 8.86 17.18 9.29
C ARG A 99 9.85 17.54 8.18
N SER A 100 11.08 17.90 8.52
CA SER A 100 12.10 18.37 7.56
C SER A 100 12.38 17.39 6.40
N LEU A 101 12.30 16.07 6.65
CA LEU A 101 12.44 15.09 5.58
C LEU A 101 11.25 15.13 4.61
N TRP A 102 10.06 15.32 5.15
CA TRP A 102 8.82 15.34 4.37
C TRP A 102 8.68 16.62 3.56
N GLU A 103 9.19 17.73 4.05
CA GLU A 103 9.32 18.99 3.30
C GLU A 103 10.31 18.81 2.14
N THR A 104 11.50 18.28 2.42
CA THR A 104 12.52 18.02 1.39
C THR A 104 12.01 17.09 0.28
N SER A 105 11.20 16.12 0.61
CA SER A 105 10.65 15.16 -0.35
C SER A 105 9.32 15.61 -1.00
N GLY A 106 8.77 16.77 -0.61
CA GLY A 106 7.52 17.32 -1.12
C GLY A 106 6.24 16.66 -0.60
N HIS A 107 6.36 15.68 0.30
CA HIS A 107 5.18 15.00 0.88
C HIS A 107 4.40 15.93 1.79
N TRP A 108 5.07 16.85 2.48
CA TRP A 108 4.42 17.80 3.39
C TRP A 108 3.45 18.72 2.67
N ASP A 109 3.82 19.18 1.47
CA ASP A 109 3.02 20.12 0.69
C ASP A 109 1.89 19.46 -0.11
N HIS A 110 2.08 18.19 -0.51
CA HIS A 110 1.20 17.54 -1.48
C HIS A 110 0.44 16.33 -0.94
N TYR A 111 0.79 15.83 0.25
CA TYR A 111 0.24 14.58 0.77
C TYR A 111 -0.04 14.60 2.28
N LEU A 112 -0.06 15.79 2.92
CA LEU A 112 -0.21 15.94 4.37
C LEU A 112 -1.48 15.25 4.91
N ASP A 113 -2.61 15.39 4.22
CA ASP A 113 -3.90 14.80 4.62
C ASP A 113 -3.84 13.26 4.67
N GLY A 114 -2.99 12.65 3.84
CA GLY A 114 -2.76 11.20 3.80
C GLY A 114 -1.74 10.69 4.83
N MET A 115 -1.18 11.56 5.67
CA MET A 115 -0.14 11.20 6.64
C MET A 115 -0.67 11.20 8.08
N PHE A 116 -0.16 10.28 8.90
CA PHE A 116 -0.32 10.35 10.36
C PHE A 116 0.76 11.26 10.93
N VAL A 117 0.36 12.44 11.39
CA VAL A 117 1.26 13.46 11.94
C VAL A 117 1.15 13.48 13.45
N MET A 118 2.28 13.63 14.13
CA MET A 118 2.41 13.78 15.58
C MET A 118 3.02 15.14 15.89
N GLY A 119 2.26 15.96 16.55
CA GLY A 119 2.54 17.38 16.79
C GLY A 119 1.57 18.28 16.00
N ASP A 120 1.78 19.58 16.10
CA ASP A 120 1.00 20.54 15.33
C ASP A 120 1.70 20.83 13.98
N PRO A 121 1.10 20.44 12.84
CA PRO A 121 1.70 20.69 11.53
C PRO A 121 1.83 22.17 11.17
N ASN A 122 1.10 23.05 11.86
CA ASN A 122 1.10 24.50 11.63
C ASN A 122 2.07 25.25 12.55
N ASP A 123 2.61 24.62 13.58
CA ASP A 123 3.58 25.23 14.52
C ASP A 123 5.00 24.83 14.12
N GLU A 124 5.68 25.74 13.42
CA GLU A 124 7.08 25.54 12.99
C GLU A 124 8.09 25.62 14.13
N THR A 125 7.67 26.09 15.30
CA THR A 125 8.56 26.27 16.47
C THR A 125 8.71 24.99 17.29
N LYS A 126 7.84 24.00 17.06
CA LYS A 126 7.82 22.73 17.77
C LYS A 126 8.21 21.56 16.88
N GLU A 127 8.81 20.55 17.49
CA GLU A 127 9.08 19.30 16.79
C GLU A 127 7.78 18.64 16.32
N CYS A 128 7.75 18.28 15.05
CA CYS A 128 6.67 17.57 14.41
C CYS A 128 7.22 16.37 13.65
N PHE A 129 6.59 15.22 13.86
CA PHE A 129 6.98 13.95 13.22
C PHE A 129 5.81 13.40 12.40
N ALA A 130 6.11 12.54 11.46
CA ALA A 130 5.07 11.77 10.76
C ALA A 130 5.48 10.33 10.55
N LEU A 131 4.47 9.44 10.56
CA LEU A 131 4.64 8.07 10.13
C LEU A 131 4.79 8.02 8.61
N ARG A 132 5.66 7.14 8.13
CA ARG A 132 5.96 7.05 6.71
C ARG A 132 4.80 6.51 5.86
N PRO A 133 4.33 7.24 4.86
CA PRO A 133 3.43 6.74 3.83
C PRO A 133 4.18 6.02 2.70
N MET A 134 5.50 6.22 2.61
CA MET A 134 6.44 5.68 1.62
C MET A 134 7.83 5.49 2.24
N THR A 135 8.67 4.65 1.65
CA THR A 135 10.04 4.38 2.11
C THR A 135 11.12 5.12 1.34
N CYS A 136 10.81 5.60 0.13
CA CYS A 136 11.80 6.23 -0.76
C CYS A 136 12.69 7.28 -0.08
N PRO A 137 12.15 8.29 0.64
CA PRO A 137 12.98 9.31 1.29
C PRO A 137 13.97 8.73 2.31
N PHE A 138 13.57 7.66 3.01
CA PHE A 138 14.40 7.00 4.02
C PHE A 138 15.59 6.26 3.38
N GLN A 139 15.36 5.57 2.28
CA GLN A 139 16.44 4.85 1.58
C GLN A 139 17.42 5.82 0.92
N TYR A 140 16.97 7.01 0.49
CA TYR A 140 17.88 8.06 0.05
C TYR A 140 18.76 8.59 1.18
N GLN A 141 18.27 8.66 2.42
CA GLN A 141 19.10 9.00 3.58
C GLN A 141 20.16 7.90 3.86
N VAL A 142 19.83 6.63 3.64
CA VAL A 142 20.84 5.55 3.71
C VAL A 142 21.91 5.73 2.65
N PHE A 143 21.56 6.17 1.45
CA PHE A 143 22.54 6.49 0.42
C PHE A 143 23.42 7.69 0.81
N LEU A 144 22.81 8.74 1.36
CA LEU A 144 23.48 10.00 1.70
C LEU A 144 24.34 9.93 2.98
N ASN A 145 24.27 8.86 3.76
CA ASN A 145 24.96 8.77 5.06
C ASN A 145 26.48 8.82 4.98
N ARG A 146 27.06 8.62 3.79
CA ARG A 146 28.50 8.76 3.50
C ARG A 146 28.74 9.24 2.08
N ALA A 147 29.90 9.79 1.83
CA ALA A 147 30.34 10.09 0.47
C ALA A 147 30.37 8.82 -0.40
N ARG A 148 29.86 8.92 -1.61
CA ARG A 148 29.81 7.85 -2.60
C ARG A 148 30.64 8.20 -3.83
N SER A 149 31.17 7.17 -4.47
CA SER A 149 31.83 7.28 -5.77
C SER A 149 30.88 6.76 -6.86
N TYR A 150 31.10 7.17 -8.10
CA TYR A 150 30.43 6.58 -9.27
C TYR A 150 30.68 5.06 -9.39
N ARG A 151 31.71 4.55 -8.75
CA ARG A 151 32.05 3.11 -8.69
C ARG A 151 31.16 2.34 -7.72
N ASP A 152 30.45 3.03 -6.81
CA ASP A 152 29.48 2.43 -5.88
C ASP A 152 28.13 2.17 -6.60
N LEU A 153 27.98 2.60 -7.86
CA LEU A 153 26.75 2.51 -8.63
C LEU A 153 26.86 1.44 -9.76
N PRO A 154 25.81 0.69 -10.08
CA PRO A 154 24.47 0.81 -9.51
C PRO A 154 24.38 0.26 -8.10
N MET A 155 23.56 0.88 -7.24
CA MET A 155 23.26 0.39 -5.91
C MET A 155 21.79 -0.05 -5.87
N ARG A 156 21.54 -1.27 -5.40
CA ARG A 156 20.22 -1.85 -5.27
C ARG A 156 19.92 -2.05 -3.79
N LEU A 157 19.04 -1.21 -3.24
CA LEU A 157 18.59 -1.30 -1.84
C LEU A 157 17.23 -1.99 -1.79
N THR A 158 17.00 -2.81 -0.78
CA THR A 158 15.69 -3.44 -0.53
C THR A 158 15.28 -3.34 0.92
N GLU A 159 14.00 -3.26 1.17
CA GLU A 159 13.42 -3.22 2.52
C GLU A 159 12.05 -3.89 2.53
N THR A 160 11.79 -4.69 3.55
CA THR A 160 10.43 -5.09 3.92
C THR A 160 9.97 -4.20 5.05
N SER A 161 9.03 -3.31 4.76
CA SER A 161 8.70 -2.21 5.65
C SER A 161 7.20 -2.04 5.88
N THR A 162 6.85 -1.52 7.06
CA THR A 162 5.49 -1.14 7.39
C THR A 162 5.27 0.33 7.04
N LEU A 163 4.18 0.59 6.33
CA LEU A 163 3.74 1.92 5.91
C LEU A 163 2.40 2.26 6.55
N PHE A 164 2.14 3.56 6.63
CA PHE A 164 0.93 4.11 7.25
C PHE A 164 0.33 5.19 6.35
N ARG A 165 -0.96 5.07 6.07
CA ARG A 165 -1.71 6.08 5.31
C ARG A 165 -3.00 6.41 6.03
N ASN A 166 -3.28 7.69 6.21
CA ASN A 166 -4.50 8.17 6.86
C ASN A 166 -5.68 8.09 5.89
N GLU A 167 -6.09 6.86 5.57
CA GLU A 167 -7.20 6.60 4.66
C GLU A 167 -8.53 6.93 5.32
N ASP A 168 -9.47 7.49 4.55
CA ASP A 168 -10.81 7.76 5.03
C ASP A 168 -11.59 6.46 5.33
N SER A 169 -12.48 6.53 6.32
CA SER A 169 -13.22 5.36 6.77
C SER A 169 -14.09 4.72 5.68
N GLY A 170 -14.58 5.51 4.73
CA GLY A 170 -15.39 5.05 3.59
C GLY A 170 -14.60 4.36 2.47
N GLU A 171 -13.28 4.54 2.46
CA GLU A 171 -12.41 3.99 1.43
C GLU A 171 -11.77 2.64 1.83
N MET A 172 -11.79 2.33 3.12
CA MET A 172 -11.17 1.08 3.63
C MET A 172 -11.95 -0.15 3.19
N HIS A 173 -11.22 -1.15 2.68
CA HIS A 173 -11.81 -2.40 2.21
C HIS A 173 -10.91 -3.60 2.50
N GLY A 174 -11.30 -4.43 3.48
CA GLY A 174 -10.59 -5.65 3.86
C GLY A 174 -9.09 -5.42 4.09
N LEU A 175 -8.23 -6.12 3.33
CA LEU A 175 -6.79 -5.89 3.25
C LEU A 175 -6.37 -5.12 1.99
N ILE A 176 -7.31 -4.76 1.11
CA ILE A 176 -7.01 -4.09 -0.17
C ILE A 176 -6.66 -2.62 0.08
N ARG A 177 -7.40 -1.96 0.98
CA ARG A 177 -7.14 -0.57 1.37
C ARG A 177 -7.23 -0.43 2.88
N VAL A 178 -6.11 -0.17 3.50
CA VAL A 178 -5.90 -0.17 4.95
C VAL A 178 -5.01 1.00 5.37
N ARG A 179 -5.03 1.34 6.64
CA ARG A 179 -4.20 2.41 7.21
C ARG A 179 -2.77 1.96 7.56
N GLN A 180 -2.58 0.66 7.75
CA GLN A 180 -1.27 0.06 7.98
C GLN A 180 -1.11 -1.16 7.08
N PHE A 181 -0.01 -1.21 6.34
CA PHE A 181 0.33 -2.34 5.49
C PHE A 181 1.83 -2.55 5.42
N THR A 182 2.25 -3.73 4.99
CA THR A 182 3.65 -4.07 4.79
C THR A 182 3.90 -4.22 3.29
N ILE A 183 4.94 -3.56 2.80
CA ILE A 183 5.44 -3.76 1.44
C ILE A 183 6.85 -4.31 1.48
N SER A 184 7.21 -5.03 0.44
CA SER A 184 8.57 -5.42 0.15
C SER A 184 8.96 -4.75 -1.17
N GLU A 185 9.94 -3.88 -1.13
CA GLU A 185 10.29 -3.02 -2.26
C GLU A 185 11.80 -2.89 -2.43
N GLY A 186 12.21 -2.42 -3.59
CA GLY A 186 13.59 -2.13 -3.90
C GLY A 186 13.75 -0.78 -4.58
N HIS A 187 14.88 -0.11 -4.30
CA HIS A 187 15.25 1.14 -4.94
C HIS A 187 16.59 0.99 -5.63
N TYR A 188 16.63 1.44 -6.88
CA TYR A 188 17.85 1.55 -7.65
C TYR A 188 18.38 2.97 -7.58
N ILE A 189 19.65 3.11 -7.20
CA ILE A 189 20.38 4.34 -7.28
C ILE A 189 21.47 4.12 -8.33
N LEU A 190 21.39 4.82 -9.45
CA LEU A 190 22.18 4.55 -10.63
C LEU A 190 22.53 5.82 -11.40
N ARG A 191 23.50 5.73 -12.30
CA ARG A 191 23.81 6.79 -13.27
C ARG A 191 22.85 6.71 -14.47
N PRO A 192 22.63 7.83 -15.17
CA PRO A 192 21.76 7.84 -16.36
C PRO A 192 22.13 6.80 -17.42
N ASP A 193 23.43 6.52 -17.60
CA ASP A 193 23.95 5.54 -18.57
C ASP A 193 23.70 4.08 -18.16
N GLN A 194 23.35 3.82 -16.91
CA GLN A 194 23.03 2.49 -16.38
C GLN A 194 21.52 2.20 -16.41
N LEU A 195 20.67 3.19 -16.67
CA LEU A 195 19.21 3.08 -16.52
C LEU A 195 18.61 1.97 -17.39
N GLU A 196 19.00 1.89 -18.64
CA GLU A 196 18.43 0.92 -19.58
C GLU A 196 18.77 -0.53 -19.20
N GLU A 197 20.01 -0.77 -18.81
CA GLU A 197 20.49 -2.11 -18.42
C GLU A 197 19.82 -2.57 -17.12
N GLU A 198 19.78 -1.71 -16.10
CA GLU A 198 19.16 -2.03 -14.82
C GLU A 198 17.65 -2.22 -14.95
N PHE A 199 16.97 -1.41 -15.78
CA PHE A 199 15.54 -1.60 -16.04
C PHE A 199 15.23 -2.92 -16.74
N LYS A 200 16.03 -3.30 -17.74
CA LYS A 200 15.90 -4.61 -18.40
C LYS A 200 16.16 -5.78 -17.45
N GLY A 201 17.06 -5.59 -16.50
CA GLY A 201 17.34 -6.59 -15.46
C GLY A 201 16.21 -6.82 -14.47
N CYS A 202 15.27 -5.87 -14.34
CA CYS A 202 14.07 -6.01 -13.49
C CYS A 202 12.96 -6.84 -14.14
N LEU A 203 12.95 -6.97 -15.47
CA LEU A 203 11.91 -7.65 -16.27
C LEU A 203 12.26 -9.13 -16.48
#